data_201854959ad413078d01561f7f3cca4b
#
_entry.id   201854959ad413078d01561f7f3cca4b
#
_cell.length_a   1.000
_cell.length_b   1.000
_cell.length_c   1.000
_cell.angle_alpha   90.00
_cell.angle_beta   90.00
_cell.angle_gamma   90.00
#
_symmetry.space_group_name_H-M   'P 1'
#
loop_
_entity.id
_entity.type
_entity.pdbx_description
1 polymer ?
#
loop_
_entity_poly.entity_id
_entity_poly.type
_entity_poly.pdbx_seq_one_letter_code
_entity_poly.pdbx_strand_id
1 'polypeptide(L)'
;MTKRAAIYVRVSTDRQTIENQLRELHRIAQRRGWEVVQEYRDAGISGSKGREERPGLGEMLKDAQRRRFDVVMAWAIDRLGRSLNDLLGTIQTLETCGVDLYLDQQALDTTSPAGKLMFQITGAFAEFERSMIRQRVNAGLKPALEAGKQLGRPRIDPALEKRIQSQLRTGKGMLKIAIELGVGSGTVQRIKREMERDRPLTSGEAA
;
A
#
# COMPACT_ATOMS: atom_id res chain seq x y z
N MET A 1 -24.27 16.37 20.26
CA MET A 1 -23.03 15.79 20.83
C MET A 1 -21.84 16.40 20.15
N THR A 2 -20.82 16.81 20.89
CA THR A 2 -19.55 17.33 20.36
C THR A 2 -18.82 16.19 19.63
N LYS A 3 -18.36 16.43 18.37
CA LYS A 3 -17.58 15.41 17.67
C LYS A 3 -16.18 15.31 18.28
N ARG A 4 -15.71 14.09 18.46
CA ARG A 4 -14.33 13.79 18.89
C ARG A 4 -13.43 13.82 17.65
N ALA A 5 -12.41 14.66 17.66
CA ALA A 5 -11.47 14.83 16.58
C ALA A 5 -10.11 14.21 16.92
N ALA A 6 -9.50 13.54 15.95
CA ALA A 6 -8.11 13.14 15.98
C ALA A 6 -7.32 13.99 14.97
N ILE A 7 -6.15 14.47 15.34
CA ILE A 7 -5.27 15.21 14.44
C ILE A 7 -4.12 14.31 14.00
N TYR A 8 -3.88 14.23 12.68
CA TYR A 8 -2.73 13.56 12.13
C TYR A 8 -1.80 14.54 11.42
N VAL A 9 -0.53 14.54 11.79
CA VAL A 9 0.51 15.37 11.15
C VAL A 9 1.71 14.53 10.73
N ARG A 10 2.25 14.87 9.56
CA ARG A 10 3.48 14.27 9.03
C ARG A 10 4.38 15.33 8.43
N VAL A 11 5.66 15.34 8.81
CA VAL A 11 6.67 16.18 8.18
C VAL A 11 7.99 15.43 8.01
N SER A 12 8.77 15.85 7.01
CA SER A 12 10.06 15.22 6.70
C SER A 12 11.17 15.61 7.67
N THR A 13 11.27 16.89 8.11
CA THR A 13 12.44 17.35 8.90
C THR A 13 12.21 18.59 9.74
N ASP A 14 11.16 19.37 9.49
CA ASP A 14 10.99 20.69 10.13
C ASP A 14 9.95 20.65 11.26
N ARG A 15 10.43 20.72 12.52
CA ARG A 15 9.59 20.76 13.72
C ARG A 15 8.67 21.99 13.76
N GLN A 16 9.16 23.13 13.30
CA GLN A 16 8.39 24.38 13.31
C GLN A 16 7.16 24.30 12.41
N THR A 17 7.26 23.59 11.29
CA THR A 17 6.14 23.32 10.39
C THR A 17 5.09 22.41 11.03
N ILE A 18 5.48 21.42 11.86
CA ILE A 18 4.52 20.57 12.61
C ILE A 18 3.70 21.43 13.56
N GLU A 19 4.35 22.22 14.36
CA GLU A 19 3.69 23.02 15.40
C GLU A 19 2.71 24.03 14.79
N ASN A 20 3.05 24.62 13.63
CA ASN A 20 2.17 25.52 12.92
C ASN A 20 0.93 24.79 12.38
N GLN A 21 1.10 23.61 11.79
CA GLN A 21 -0.02 22.78 11.31
C GLN A 21 -0.92 22.36 12.48
N LEU A 22 -0.36 21.89 13.58
CA LEU A 22 -1.11 21.52 14.77
C LEU A 22 -1.90 22.69 15.31
N ARG A 23 -1.26 23.85 15.48
CA ARG A 23 -1.92 25.05 16.00
C ARG A 23 -3.12 25.46 15.15
N GLU A 24 -2.99 25.42 13.83
CA GLU A 24 -4.10 25.75 12.93
C GLU A 24 -5.21 24.72 12.97
N LEU A 25 -4.88 23.42 12.97
CA LEU A 25 -5.87 22.35 13.09
C LEU A 25 -6.63 22.40 14.43
N HIS A 26 -5.95 22.73 15.54
CA HIS A 26 -6.60 22.97 16.82
C HIS A 26 -7.56 24.18 16.78
N ARG A 27 -7.13 25.29 16.13
CA ARG A 27 -8.00 26.47 15.96
C ARG A 27 -9.25 26.12 15.16
N ILE A 28 -9.10 25.30 14.11
CA ILE A 28 -10.24 24.84 13.29
C ILE A 28 -11.16 23.96 14.13
N ALA A 29 -10.63 22.98 14.87
CA ALA A 29 -11.41 22.11 15.76
C ALA A 29 -12.22 22.96 16.75
N GLN A 30 -11.60 23.93 17.40
CA GLN A 30 -12.27 24.85 18.32
C GLN A 30 -13.39 25.63 17.65
N ARG A 31 -13.16 26.24 16.46
CA ARG A 31 -14.19 26.96 15.71
C ARG A 31 -15.39 26.11 15.32
N ARG A 32 -15.16 24.79 15.12
CA ARG A 32 -16.20 23.82 14.76
C ARG A 32 -16.87 23.17 15.97
N GLY A 33 -16.42 23.48 17.18
CA GLY A 33 -16.89 22.86 18.40
C GLY A 33 -16.54 21.40 18.50
N TRP A 34 -15.40 20.97 17.91
CA TRP A 34 -14.89 19.61 18.01
C TRP A 34 -13.90 19.49 19.16
N GLU A 35 -13.96 18.36 19.86
CA GLU A 35 -13.02 18.04 20.93
C GLU A 35 -11.85 17.25 20.37
N VAL A 36 -10.63 17.78 20.45
CA VAL A 36 -9.43 17.05 20.04
C VAL A 36 -9.05 16.05 21.13
N VAL A 37 -9.28 14.76 20.85
CA VAL A 37 -9.05 13.67 21.81
C VAL A 37 -7.67 13.01 21.64
N GLN A 38 -7.05 13.09 20.45
CA GLN A 38 -5.76 12.47 20.17
C GLN A 38 -5.01 13.16 19.04
N GLU A 39 -3.69 13.17 19.17
CA GLU A 39 -2.77 13.59 18.10
C GLU A 39 -1.85 12.43 17.70
N TYR A 40 -1.70 12.21 16.41
CA TYR A 40 -0.79 11.23 15.82
C TYR A 40 0.27 11.94 15.01
N ARG A 41 1.53 11.59 15.23
CA ARG A 41 2.67 12.30 14.65
C ARG A 41 3.64 11.33 14.00
N ASP A 42 3.97 11.57 12.73
CA ASP A 42 5.06 10.92 12.02
C ASP A 42 6.10 11.96 11.62
N ALA A 43 7.18 12.06 12.38
CA ALA A 43 8.26 13.03 12.18
C ALA A 43 9.51 12.34 11.59
N GLY A 44 10.21 13.04 10.68
CA GLY A 44 11.49 12.57 10.13
C GLY A 44 11.35 11.43 9.10
N ILE A 45 10.13 11.11 8.65
CA ILE A 45 9.88 10.03 7.73
C ILE A 45 9.65 10.57 6.32
N SER A 46 10.53 10.17 5.38
CA SER A 46 10.37 10.48 3.96
C SER A 46 9.07 9.89 3.42
N GLY A 47 8.38 10.63 2.54
CA GLY A 47 7.14 10.18 1.91
C GLY A 47 7.26 8.88 1.09
N SER A 48 8.49 8.43 0.78
CA SER A 48 8.77 7.21 0.01
C SER A 48 8.72 5.92 0.84
N LYS A 49 8.71 6.00 2.19
CA LYS A 49 8.74 4.84 3.08
C LYS A 49 7.35 4.27 3.38
N GLY A 50 7.25 2.93 3.53
CA GLY A 50 5.99 2.19 3.67
C GLY A 50 5.18 2.49 4.94
N ARG A 51 3.98 1.85 5.04
CA ARG A 51 3.10 1.92 6.23
C ARG A 51 3.81 1.47 7.50
N GLU A 52 4.70 0.47 7.40
CA GLU A 52 5.48 -0.06 8.54
C GLU A 52 6.41 0.98 9.16
N GLU A 53 6.76 2.02 8.39
CA GLU A 53 7.60 3.11 8.85
C GLU A 53 6.82 4.38 9.24
N ARG A 54 5.47 4.28 9.31
CA ARG A 54 4.55 5.36 9.72
C ARG A 54 3.72 4.91 10.93
N PRO A 55 4.34 4.77 12.10
CA PRO A 55 3.68 4.25 13.29
C PRO A 55 2.46 5.08 13.70
N GLY A 56 2.54 6.42 13.59
CA GLY A 56 1.45 7.33 13.92
C GLY A 56 0.21 7.11 13.04
N LEU A 57 0.39 6.94 11.71
CA LEU A 57 -0.71 6.60 10.81
C LEU A 57 -1.29 5.22 11.14
N GLY A 58 -0.43 4.25 11.41
CA GLY A 58 -0.85 2.89 11.77
C GLY A 58 -1.67 2.85 13.06
N GLU A 59 -1.26 3.62 14.07
CA GLU A 59 -1.98 3.76 15.34
C GLU A 59 -3.32 4.46 15.14
N MET A 60 -3.33 5.57 14.41
CA MET A 60 -4.56 6.29 14.06
C MET A 60 -5.60 5.38 13.40
N LEU A 61 -5.20 4.55 12.44
CA LEU A 61 -6.13 3.63 11.76
C LEU A 61 -6.64 2.52 12.70
N LYS A 62 -5.81 2.01 13.62
CA LYS A 62 -6.25 1.06 14.64
C LYS A 62 -7.28 1.69 15.59
N ASP A 63 -7.06 2.94 15.97
CA ASP A 63 -7.96 3.66 16.86
C ASP A 63 -9.25 4.09 16.16
N ALA A 64 -9.21 4.38 14.84
CA ALA A 64 -10.40 4.55 14.02
C ALA A 64 -11.28 3.29 14.01
N GLN A 65 -10.68 2.09 13.85
CA GLN A 65 -11.40 0.81 13.94
C GLN A 65 -12.07 0.60 15.30
N ARG A 66 -11.48 1.14 16.36
CA ARG A 66 -12.03 1.11 17.73
C ARG A 66 -13.01 2.26 18.01
N ARG A 67 -13.29 3.11 17.03
CA ARG A 67 -14.16 4.27 17.12
C ARG A 67 -13.81 5.22 18.29
N ARG A 68 -12.53 5.45 18.48
CA ARG A 68 -12.05 6.36 19.53
C ARG A 68 -12.32 7.83 19.21
N PHE A 69 -12.54 8.16 17.95
CA PHE A 69 -12.87 9.50 17.45
C PHE A 69 -13.85 9.39 16.28
N ASP A 70 -14.47 10.52 15.94
CA ASP A 70 -15.52 10.61 14.94
C ASP A 70 -15.03 11.28 13.65
N VAL A 71 -13.94 12.05 13.71
CA VAL A 71 -13.33 12.76 12.58
C VAL A 71 -11.80 12.76 12.70
N VAL A 72 -11.12 12.51 11.56
CA VAL A 72 -9.69 12.71 11.41
C VAL A 72 -9.43 14.05 10.71
N MET A 73 -8.57 14.87 11.29
CA MET A 73 -8.11 16.12 10.73
C MET A 73 -6.67 16.00 10.26
N ALA A 74 -6.38 16.43 9.04
CA ALA A 74 -5.02 16.52 8.53
C ALA A 74 -4.83 17.83 7.74
N TRP A 75 -3.57 18.27 7.63
CA TRP A 75 -3.25 19.50 6.92
C TRP A 75 -3.53 19.38 5.43
N ALA A 76 -3.10 18.27 4.81
CA ALA A 76 -3.26 18.05 3.39
C ALA A 76 -3.34 16.55 3.07
N ILE A 77 -3.89 16.23 1.90
CA ILE A 77 -4.12 14.87 1.43
C ILE A 77 -2.82 14.03 1.32
N ASP A 78 -1.70 14.66 0.96
CA ASP A 78 -0.39 14.02 0.85
C ASP A 78 0.18 13.57 2.20
N ARG A 79 -0.41 14.03 3.30
CA ARG A 79 -0.08 13.55 4.64
C ARG A 79 -0.60 12.14 4.88
N LEU A 80 -1.79 11.82 4.37
CA LEU A 80 -2.46 10.54 4.58
C LEU A 80 -1.98 9.41 3.67
N GLY A 81 -1.51 9.73 2.46
CA GLY A 81 -1.02 8.75 1.48
C GLY A 81 0.26 9.21 0.79
N ARG A 82 1.12 8.27 0.42
CA ARG A 82 2.33 8.49 -0.41
C ARG A 82 2.09 8.18 -1.88
N SER A 83 1.06 7.44 -2.16
CA SER A 83 0.56 7.09 -3.47
C SER A 83 -0.96 7.16 -3.43
N LEU A 84 -1.57 7.27 -4.59
CA LEU A 84 -3.03 7.24 -4.71
C LEU A 84 -3.62 5.95 -4.09
N ASN A 85 -2.96 4.82 -4.25
CA ASN A 85 -3.41 3.54 -3.67
C ASN A 85 -3.39 3.54 -2.14
N ASP A 86 -2.32 4.06 -1.54
CA ASP A 86 -2.17 4.15 -0.09
C ASP A 86 -3.19 5.11 0.51
N LEU A 87 -3.39 6.24 -0.15
CA LEU A 87 -4.41 7.23 0.20
C LEU A 87 -5.81 6.62 0.16
N LEU A 88 -6.19 6.00 -0.95
CA LEU A 88 -7.51 5.37 -1.10
C LEU A 88 -7.73 4.27 -0.06
N GLY A 89 -6.71 3.47 0.25
CA GLY A 89 -6.80 2.46 1.31
C GLY A 89 -6.99 3.07 2.70
N THR A 90 -6.34 4.21 2.99
CA THR A 90 -6.52 4.95 4.24
C THR A 90 -7.94 5.49 4.34
N ILE A 91 -8.41 6.13 3.30
CA ILE A 91 -9.75 6.70 3.18
C ILE A 91 -10.83 5.63 3.33
N GLN A 92 -10.72 4.53 2.58
CA GLN A 92 -11.68 3.42 2.64
C GLN A 92 -11.75 2.80 4.05
N THR A 93 -10.61 2.75 4.74
CA THR A 93 -10.57 2.30 6.13
C THR A 93 -11.37 3.25 7.04
N LEU A 94 -11.16 4.57 6.92
CA LEU A 94 -11.89 5.57 7.71
C LEU A 94 -13.39 5.52 7.41
N GLU A 95 -13.78 5.43 6.13
CA GLU A 95 -15.17 5.35 5.72
C GLU A 95 -15.85 4.09 6.26
N THR A 96 -15.20 2.93 6.17
CA THR A 96 -15.70 1.67 6.72
C THR A 96 -15.91 1.75 8.25
N CYS A 97 -15.04 2.48 8.95
CA CYS A 97 -15.15 2.72 10.38
C CYS A 97 -16.21 3.77 10.73
N GLY A 98 -16.77 4.48 9.74
CA GLY A 98 -17.70 5.60 9.95
C GLY A 98 -17.01 6.84 10.52
N VAL A 99 -15.72 7.02 10.25
CA VAL A 99 -14.92 8.16 10.69
C VAL A 99 -14.83 9.17 9.54
N ASP A 100 -15.25 10.41 9.81
CA ASP A 100 -15.19 11.50 8.85
C ASP A 100 -13.75 11.99 8.65
N LEU A 101 -13.52 12.73 7.54
CA LEU A 101 -12.22 13.30 7.18
C LEU A 101 -12.34 14.81 6.96
N TYR A 102 -11.40 15.56 7.56
CA TYR A 102 -11.20 16.97 7.32
C TYR A 102 -9.79 17.25 6.82
N LEU A 103 -9.66 17.87 5.63
CA LEU A 103 -8.39 18.30 5.04
C LEU A 103 -8.40 19.81 4.84
N ASP A 104 -7.48 20.50 5.49
CA ASP A 104 -7.46 21.96 5.50
C ASP A 104 -7.11 22.56 4.14
N GLN A 105 -6.00 22.16 3.53
CA GLN A 105 -5.56 22.73 2.26
C GLN A 105 -6.50 22.46 1.09
N GLN A 106 -7.21 21.34 1.08
CA GLN A 106 -8.17 21.00 0.04
C GLN A 106 -9.58 21.50 0.37
N ALA A 107 -9.78 22.15 1.51
CA ALA A 107 -11.09 22.52 2.02
C ALA A 107 -12.11 21.35 1.95
N LEU A 108 -11.61 20.13 2.15
CA LEU A 108 -12.42 18.91 2.12
C LEU A 108 -12.95 18.60 3.50
N ASP A 109 -14.27 18.47 3.61
CA ASP A 109 -14.95 18.18 4.87
C ASP A 109 -16.06 17.14 4.66
N THR A 110 -15.77 15.88 4.93
CA THR A 110 -16.75 14.78 4.77
C THR A 110 -17.78 14.74 5.89
N THR A 111 -17.68 15.61 6.89
CA THR A 111 -18.76 15.76 7.90
C THR A 111 -20.01 16.40 7.31
N SER A 112 -19.87 17.09 6.17
CA SER A 112 -20.98 17.66 5.41
C SER A 112 -21.41 16.74 4.27
N PRO A 113 -22.72 16.67 3.92
CA PRO A 113 -23.19 15.87 2.81
C PRO A 113 -22.53 16.25 1.47
N ALA A 114 -22.32 17.54 1.23
CA ALA A 114 -21.67 18.05 0.02
C ALA A 114 -20.21 17.64 -0.07
N GLY A 115 -19.45 17.75 1.04
CA GLY A 115 -18.06 17.30 1.10
C GLY A 115 -17.91 15.79 0.95
N LYS A 116 -18.85 15.01 1.52
CA LYS A 116 -18.90 13.57 1.36
C LYS A 116 -19.15 13.17 -0.11
N LEU A 117 -20.10 13.82 -0.77
CA LEU A 117 -20.36 13.60 -2.20
C LEU A 117 -19.14 13.99 -3.06
N MET A 118 -18.53 15.15 -2.81
CA MET A 118 -17.34 15.58 -3.54
C MET A 118 -16.19 14.61 -3.38
N PHE A 119 -16.02 14.06 -2.19
CA PHE A 119 -15.03 13.05 -1.89
C PHE A 119 -15.28 11.75 -2.65
N GLN A 120 -16.51 11.25 -2.67
CA GLN A 120 -16.90 10.05 -3.42
C GLN A 120 -16.69 10.23 -4.93
N ILE A 121 -17.03 11.38 -5.49
CA ILE A 121 -16.77 11.71 -6.88
C ILE A 121 -15.26 11.67 -7.18
N THR A 122 -14.44 12.28 -6.32
CA THR A 122 -12.98 12.29 -6.49
C THR A 122 -12.40 10.86 -6.43
N GLY A 123 -12.89 10.03 -5.53
CA GLY A 123 -12.53 8.61 -5.44
C GLY A 123 -12.89 7.82 -6.71
N ALA A 124 -14.10 7.99 -7.22
CA ALA A 124 -14.55 7.35 -8.45
C ALA A 124 -13.73 7.80 -9.67
N PHE A 125 -13.38 9.08 -9.74
CA PHE A 125 -12.51 9.62 -10.80
C PHE A 125 -11.11 8.99 -10.76
N ALA A 126 -10.54 8.85 -9.58
CA ALA A 126 -9.23 8.22 -9.39
C ALA A 126 -9.23 6.72 -9.78
N GLU A 127 -10.31 5.99 -9.49
CA GLU A 127 -10.49 4.60 -9.93
C GLU A 127 -10.67 4.49 -11.45
N PHE A 128 -11.44 5.40 -12.04
CA PHE A 128 -11.62 5.47 -13.48
C PHE A 128 -10.28 5.72 -14.19
N GLU A 129 -9.51 6.71 -13.75
CA GLU A 129 -8.19 7.01 -14.32
C GLU A 129 -7.25 5.79 -14.25
N ARG A 130 -7.21 5.09 -13.10
CA ARG A 130 -6.43 3.87 -12.95
C ARG A 130 -6.90 2.75 -13.88
N SER A 131 -8.19 2.60 -14.07
CA SER A 131 -8.78 1.64 -15.02
C SER A 131 -8.34 1.94 -16.45
N MET A 132 -8.38 3.21 -16.85
CA MET A 132 -7.94 3.67 -18.17
C MET A 132 -6.44 3.42 -18.40
N ILE A 133 -5.60 3.68 -17.38
CA ILE A 133 -4.16 3.38 -17.46
C ILE A 133 -3.94 1.88 -17.66
N ARG A 134 -4.60 1.03 -16.88
CA ARG A 134 -4.52 -0.43 -17.04
C ARG A 134 -4.95 -0.90 -18.42
N GLN A 135 -6.05 -0.37 -18.94
CA GLN A 135 -6.53 -0.69 -20.28
C GLN A 135 -5.51 -0.30 -21.35
N ARG A 136 -4.90 0.90 -21.26
CA ARG A 136 -3.85 1.34 -22.20
C ARG A 136 -2.63 0.46 -22.15
N VAL A 137 -2.17 0.10 -20.95
CA VAL A 137 -1.03 -0.82 -20.76
C VAL A 137 -1.34 -2.18 -21.38
N ASN A 138 -2.50 -2.76 -21.08
CA ASN A 138 -2.90 -4.05 -21.62
C ASN A 138 -3.06 -4.02 -23.14
N ALA A 139 -3.66 -2.97 -23.70
CA ALA A 139 -3.77 -2.78 -25.15
C ALA A 139 -2.38 -2.65 -25.80
N GLY A 140 -1.44 -1.95 -25.18
CA GLY A 140 -0.06 -1.83 -25.67
C GLY A 140 0.74 -3.14 -25.58
N LEU A 141 0.40 -4.02 -24.61
CA LEU A 141 1.06 -5.32 -24.45
C LEU A 141 0.48 -6.40 -25.40
N LYS A 142 -0.77 -6.26 -25.82
CA LYS A 142 -1.48 -7.24 -26.64
C LYS A 142 -0.74 -7.60 -27.94
N PRO A 143 -0.25 -6.64 -28.77
CA PRO A 143 0.51 -6.96 -29.99
C PRO A 143 1.81 -7.73 -29.70
N ALA A 144 2.49 -7.44 -28.58
CA ALA A 144 3.69 -8.15 -28.19
C ALA A 144 3.42 -9.60 -27.79
N LEU A 145 2.29 -9.84 -27.10
CA LEU A 145 1.82 -11.19 -26.75
C LEU A 145 1.42 -11.97 -27.99
N GLU A 146 0.68 -11.35 -28.93
CA GLU A 146 0.28 -11.94 -30.21
C GLU A 146 1.49 -12.29 -31.09
N ALA A 147 2.57 -11.49 -31.01
CA ALA A 147 3.85 -11.76 -31.64
C ALA A 147 4.69 -12.82 -30.89
N GLY A 148 4.14 -13.49 -29.87
CA GLY A 148 4.84 -14.54 -29.11
C GLY A 148 5.92 -14.02 -28.15
N LYS A 149 6.01 -12.70 -27.92
CA LYS A 149 6.96 -12.15 -26.95
C LYS A 149 6.57 -12.54 -25.51
N GLN A 150 7.51 -13.13 -24.81
CA GLN A 150 7.34 -13.43 -23.40
C GLN A 150 7.50 -12.14 -22.58
N LEU A 151 6.43 -11.74 -21.90
CA LEU A 151 6.46 -10.56 -21.02
C LEU A 151 7.07 -10.92 -19.65
N GLY A 152 7.73 -9.95 -19.03
CA GLY A 152 8.34 -10.09 -17.72
C GLY A 152 9.85 -10.31 -17.79
N ARG A 153 10.41 -10.79 -16.68
CA ARG A 153 11.85 -11.07 -16.59
C ARG A 153 12.22 -12.23 -17.53
N PRO A 154 13.23 -12.08 -18.37
CA PRO A 154 13.70 -13.18 -19.24
C PRO A 154 13.96 -14.45 -18.41
N ARG A 155 13.67 -15.62 -19.02
CA ARG A 155 14.05 -16.89 -18.40
C ARG A 155 15.58 -16.97 -18.33
N ILE A 156 16.06 -17.67 -17.32
CA ILE A 156 17.49 -17.96 -17.22
C ILE A 156 17.93 -18.86 -18.36
N ASP A 157 19.23 -18.83 -18.65
CA ASP A 157 19.84 -19.71 -19.63
C ASP A 157 19.45 -21.17 -19.36
N PRO A 158 18.97 -21.91 -20.38
CA PRO A 158 18.63 -23.35 -20.26
C PRO A 158 19.78 -24.20 -19.73
N ALA A 159 21.03 -23.87 -20.05
CA ALA A 159 22.20 -24.58 -19.49
C ALA A 159 22.32 -24.35 -17.97
N LEU A 160 22.08 -23.12 -17.51
CA LEU A 160 22.08 -22.79 -16.09
C LEU A 160 20.90 -23.45 -15.35
N GLU A 161 19.74 -23.52 -15.99
CA GLU A 161 18.56 -24.21 -15.46
C GLU A 161 18.83 -25.71 -15.24
N LYS A 162 19.44 -26.38 -16.22
CA LYS A 162 19.86 -27.79 -16.11
C LYS A 162 20.87 -28.01 -14.96
N ARG A 163 21.81 -27.09 -14.76
CA ARG A 163 22.78 -27.14 -13.66
C ARG A 163 22.08 -27.03 -12.29
N ILE A 164 21.10 -26.13 -12.16
CA ILE A 164 20.29 -26.02 -10.94
C ILE A 164 19.52 -27.31 -10.69
N GLN A 165 18.86 -27.87 -11.70
CA GLN A 165 18.11 -29.12 -11.60
C GLN A 165 19.02 -30.29 -11.16
N SER A 166 20.22 -30.40 -11.74
CA SER A 166 21.21 -31.42 -11.37
C SER A 166 21.59 -31.29 -9.89
N GLN A 167 21.91 -30.09 -9.42
CA GLN A 167 22.29 -29.87 -8.02
C GLN A 167 21.12 -30.11 -7.03
N LEU A 168 19.88 -29.80 -7.46
CA LEU A 168 18.68 -30.12 -6.67
C LEU A 168 18.48 -31.64 -6.54
N ARG A 169 18.72 -32.41 -7.60
CA ARG A 169 18.64 -33.90 -7.57
C ARG A 169 19.65 -34.51 -6.64
N THR A 170 20.81 -33.90 -6.43
CA THR A 170 21.82 -34.38 -5.46
C THR A 170 21.49 -34.01 -4.01
N GLY A 171 20.33 -33.40 -3.74
CA GLY A 171 19.90 -33.01 -2.40
C GLY A 171 20.55 -31.73 -1.85
N LYS A 172 21.25 -30.96 -2.70
CA LYS A 172 21.91 -29.73 -2.28
C LYS A 172 20.89 -28.64 -1.89
N GLY A 173 21.16 -27.94 -0.78
CA GLY A 173 20.27 -26.90 -0.27
C GLY A 173 20.11 -25.70 -1.24
N MET A 174 18.90 -25.18 -1.40
CA MET A 174 18.55 -24.10 -2.36
C MET A 174 19.40 -22.85 -2.21
N LEU A 175 19.69 -22.40 -0.97
CA LEU A 175 20.53 -21.23 -0.71
C LEU A 175 21.97 -21.45 -1.18
N LYS A 176 22.51 -22.65 -0.98
CA LYS A 176 23.86 -23.01 -1.39
C LYS A 176 24.00 -23.03 -2.92
N ILE A 177 22.97 -23.55 -3.60
CA ILE A 177 22.87 -23.53 -5.07
C ILE A 177 22.78 -22.09 -5.60
N ALA A 178 21.95 -21.25 -4.97
CA ALA A 178 21.77 -19.85 -5.36
C ALA A 178 23.09 -19.07 -5.29
N ILE A 179 23.83 -19.21 -4.21
CA ILE A 179 25.14 -18.55 -4.01
C ILE A 179 26.17 -19.05 -5.02
N GLU A 180 26.29 -20.36 -5.20
CA GLU A 180 27.31 -21.00 -6.05
C GLU A 180 27.11 -20.69 -7.54
N LEU A 181 25.86 -20.62 -7.99
CA LEU A 181 25.51 -20.34 -9.38
C LEU A 181 25.22 -18.86 -9.66
N GLY A 182 25.33 -17.98 -8.66
CA GLY A 182 25.10 -16.54 -8.82
C GLY A 182 23.66 -16.19 -9.19
N VAL A 183 22.66 -16.98 -8.74
CA VAL A 183 21.24 -16.77 -9.06
C VAL A 183 20.43 -16.43 -7.81
N GLY A 184 19.29 -15.78 -7.99
CA GLY A 184 18.38 -15.50 -6.87
C GLY A 184 17.78 -16.79 -6.30
N SER A 185 17.63 -16.89 -4.98
CA SER A 185 17.00 -18.02 -4.29
C SER A 185 15.59 -18.34 -4.81
N GLY A 186 14.82 -17.31 -5.18
CA GLY A 186 13.50 -17.45 -5.79
C GLY A 186 13.53 -18.18 -7.15
N THR A 187 14.62 -18.05 -7.92
CA THR A 187 14.82 -18.81 -9.17
C THR A 187 14.99 -20.29 -8.91
N VAL A 188 15.84 -20.64 -7.92
CA VAL A 188 16.06 -22.04 -7.50
C VAL A 188 14.77 -22.65 -6.95
N GLN A 189 14.01 -21.89 -6.17
CA GLN A 189 12.71 -22.32 -5.62
C GLN A 189 11.67 -22.58 -6.73
N ARG A 190 11.60 -21.71 -7.75
CA ARG A 190 10.71 -21.91 -8.90
C ARG A 190 11.05 -23.22 -9.63
N ILE A 191 12.32 -23.44 -9.97
CA ILE A 191 12.78 -24.65 -10.67
C ILE A 191 12.48 -25.89 -9.85
N LYS A 192 12.69 -25.85 -8.55
CA LYS A 192 12.35 -26.97 -7.67
C LYS A 192 10.86 -27.32 -7.73
N ARG A 193 9.97 -26.33 -7.66
CA ARG A 193 8.52 -26.53 -7.77
C ARG A 193 8.13 -27.12 -9.14
N GLU A 194 8.75 -26.64 -10.22
CA GLU A 194 8.50 -27.17 -11.57
C GLU A 194 8.91 -28.65 -11.65
N MET A 195 10.08 -29.02 -11.11
CA MET A 195 10.52 -30.41 -11.04
C MET A 195 9.61 -31.32 -10.19
N GLU A 196 9.09 -30.80 -9.07
CA GLU A 196 8.16 -31.54 -8.21
C GLU A 196 6.80 -31.75 -8.90
N ARG A 197 6.32 -30.79 -9.66
CA ARG A 197 5.08 -30.86 -10.42
C ARG A 197 5.17 -31.84 -11.60
N ASP A 198 6.32 -31.86 -12.28
CA ASP A 198 6.55 -32.72 -13.44
C ASP A 198 7.01 -34.15 -13.04
N ARG A 199 7.06 -34.47 -11.74
CA ARG A 199 7.35 -35.81 -11.25
C ARG A 199 6.10 -36.67 -11.47
N PRO A 200 6.18 -37.74 -12.29
CA PRO A 200 5.06 -38.65 -12.46
C PRO A 200 4.65 -39.21 -11.10
N LEU A 201 3.35 -39.19 -10.81
CA LEU A 201 2.79 -39.92 -9.66
C LEU A 201 3.19 -41.39 -9.84
N THR A 202 4.20 -41.81 -9.13
CA THR A 202 4.52 -43.23 -9.03
C THR A 202 3.34 -43.88 -8.30
N SER A 203 2.47 -44.52 -9.09
CA SER A 203 1.50 -45.51 -8.63
C SER A 203 2.27 -46.60 -7.93
N GLY A 204 2.19 -46.66 -6.62
CA GLY A 204 2.86 -47.66 -5.84
C GLY A 204 2.62 -47.50 -4.36
N GLU A 205 1.42 -47.89 -3.94
CA GLU A 205 1.21 -48.67 -2.70
C GLU A 205 -0.25 -49.13 -2.67
N ALA A 206 -0.48 -50.22 -3.40
CA ALA A 206 -1.59 -51.13 -3.12
C ALA A 206 -0.91 -52.38 -2.55
N ALA A 207 -0.96 -52.52 -1.23
CA ALA A 207 -0.86 -53.78 -0.53
C ALA A 207 -1.41 -53.61 0.90
#